data_9c790d22d9a94b379fb87e33776137a1
#
_entry.id   9c790d22d9a94b379fb87e33776137a1
#
_cell.length_a   1.000
_cell.length_b   1.000
_cell.length_c   1.000
_cell.angle_alpha   90.00
_cell.angle_beta   90.00
_cell.angle_gamma   90.00
#
_symmetry.space_group_name_H-M   'P 1'
#
loop_
_entity.id
_entity.type
_entity.pdbx_description
1 polymer ?
#
loop_
_entity_poly.entity_id
_entity_poly.type
_entity_poly.pdbx_seq_one_letter_code
_entity_poly.pdbx_strand_id
1 'polypeptide(L)'
;MTREILKELSKSGCVYFPASSPYSPHFPVYVIRKLISTFRKKKNIQEKEENQRFNNAFYYLRRKGYLDIRKKGKQIYISLTKEGRKKAGKYSVDNLEIKKPKIWDKKWRIVVFDIPNLTKIKREAFRGKLKELGFYKLQQSVWIYPYDCRKEIELLRQFFGLNQKELKLVAGEIEKDASLREIFKL
;
A
#
# COMPACT_ATOMS: atom_id res chain seq x y z
N MET A 1 -2.22 -12.22 7.16
CA MET A 1 -3.64 -12.02 7.49
C MET A 1 -3.99 -10.57 7.86
N THR A 2 -3.50 -9.99 8.97
CA THR A 2 -3.82 -8.59 9.37
C THR A 2 -3.50 -7.56 8.28
N ARG A 3 -2.32 -7.67 7.64
CA ARG A 3 -1.90 -6.80 6.52
C ARG A 3 -2.81 -6.94 5.30
N GLU A 4 -3.23 -8.15 4.99
CA GLU A 4 -4.11 -8.45 3.85
C GLU A 4 -5.49 -7.82 4.05
N ILE A 5 -6.09 -7.95 5.24
CA ILE A 5 -7.36 -7.30 5.57
C ILE A 5 -7.27 -5.79 5.38
N LEU A 6 -6.24 -5.16 5.94
CA LEU A 6 -6.04 -3.72 5.83
C LEU A 6 -5.81 -3.28 4.37
N LYS A 7 -5.04 -4.05 3.59
CA LYS A 7 -4.76 -3.78 2.18
C LYS A 7 -6.05 -3.84 1.34
N GLU A 8 -6.86 -4.85 1.55
CA GLU A 8 -8.10 -5.01 0.78
C GLU A 8 -9.16 -3.98 1.16
N LEU A 9 -9.34 -3.68 2.43
CA LEU A 9 -10.22 -2.60 2.88
C LEU A 9 -9.75 -1.22 2.41
N SER A 10 -8.44 -1.02 2.29
CA SER A 10 -7.87 0.23 1.73
C SER A 10 -8.19 0.39 0.25
N LYS A 11 -8.21 -0.70 -0.54
CA LYS A 11 -8.57 -0.68 -1.96
C LYS A 11 -10.07 -0.51 -2.18
N SER A 12 -10.88 -1.24 -1.40
CA SER A 12 -12.33 -1.28 -1.55
C SER A 12 -13.03 -0.05 -0.95
N GLY A 13 -12.35 0.71 -0.09
CA GLY A 13 -12.89 1.82 0.69
C GLY A 13 -13.87 1.36 1.77
N CYS A 14 -14.92 0.64 1.38
CA CYS A 14 -15.92 0.07 2.29
C CYS A 14 -16.45 -1.25 1.75
N VAL A 15 -16.63 -2.21 2.62
CA VAL A 15 -17.27 -3.51 2.29
C VAL A 15 -18.57 -3.62 3.09
N TYR A 16 -19.66 -4.05 2.44
CA TYR A 16 -20.96 -4.17 3.08
C TYR A 16 -21.53 -5.59 2.94
N PHE A 17 -22.32 -6.00 3.92
CA PHE A 17 -22.93 -7.32 4.01
C PHE A 17 -24.36 -7.26 4.53
N PRO A 18 -25.25 -8.19 4.10
CA PRO A 18 -26.55 -8.35 4.74
C PRO A 18 -26.38 -8.67 6.23
N ALA A 19 -27.12 -7.98 7.08
CA ALA A 19 -27.17 -8.29 8.50
C ALA A 19 -28.12 -9.47 8.72
N SER A 20 -27.62 -10.69 8.66
CA SER A 20 -28.34 -11.84 9.21
C SER A 20 -28.22 -11.77 10.73
N SER A 21 -29.24 -11.30 11.42
CA SER A 21 -29.36 -11.12 12.87
C SER A 21 -28.14 -10.50 13.60
N PRO A 22 -28.27 -9.31 14.19
CA PRO A 22 -27.19 -8.66 14.95
C PRO A 22 -26.87 -9.35 16.28
N TYR A 23 -27.68 -10.31 16.69
CA TYR A 23 -27.56 -11.05 17.95
C TYR A 23 -27.00 -12.46 17.79
N SER A 24 -26.62 -12.86 16.58
CA SER A 24 -25.98 -14.18 16.39
C SER A 24 -24.56 -14.15 16.96
N PRO A 25 -24.21 -15.08 17.88
CA PRO A 25 -22.83 -15.25 18.36
C PRO A 25 -21.87 -15.61 17.21
N HIS A 26 -22.39 -16.04 16.07
CA HIS A 26 -21.63 -16.34 14.84
C HIS A 26 -21.52 -15.15 13.86
N PHE A 27 -22.06 -13.98 14.24
CA PHE A 27 -22.03 -12.76 13.41
C PHE A 27 -20.63 -12.40 12.89
N PRO A 28 -19.59 -12.40 13.71
CA PRO A 28 -18.24 -12.15 13.21
C PRO A 28 -17.77 -13.19 12.21
N VAL A 29 -18.11 -14.47 12.42
CA VAL A 29 -17.72 -15.60 11.56
C VAL A 29 -18.36 -15.50 10.18
N TYR A 30 -19.63 -15.11 10.08
CA TYR A 30 -20.33 -14.96 8.81
C TYR A 30 -19.76 -13.79 7.96
N VAL A 31 -19.57 -12.63 8.57
CA VAL A 31 -18.95 -11.46 7.93
C VAL A 31 -17.56 -11.81 7.44
N ILE A 32 -16.82 -12.51 8.25
CA ILE A 32 -15.47 -13.01 7.99
C ILE A 32 -15.47 -14.01 6.82
N ARG A 33 -16.36 -14.99 6.83
CA ARG A 33 -16.48 -16.00 5.78
C ARG A 33 -16.78 -15.37 4.42
N LYS A 34 -17.63 -14.36 4.38
CA LYS A 34 -17.98 -13.63 3.16
C LYS A 34 -16.86 -12.69 2.70
N LEU A 35 -16.13 -12.04 3.61
CA LEU A 35 -14.90 -11.32 3.31
C LEU A 35 -13.86 -12.25 2.67
N ILE A 36 -13.58 -13.40 3.27
CA ILE A 36 -12.65 -14.39 2.73
C ILE A 36 -13.08 -14.86 1.34
N SER A 37 -14.38 -15.16 1.14
CA SER A 37 -14.90 -15.62 -0.16
C SER A 37 -14.83 -14.56 -1.25
N THR A 38 -14.99 -13.27 -0.90
CA THR A 38 -14.86 -12.14 -1.82
C THR A 38 -13.40 -11.91 -2.23
N PHE A 39 -12.44 -12.23 -1.35
CA PHE A 39 -11.01 -12.02 -1.59
C PHE A 39 -10.26 -13.25 -2.10
N ARG A 40 -10.90 -14.43 -2.14
CA ARG A 40 -10.28 -15.68 -2.60
C ARG A 40 -10.97 -16.30 -3.80
N LYS A 41 -10.21 -16.41 -4.90
CA LYS A 41 -10.55 -17.23 -6.07
C LYS A 41 -10.02 -18.66 -6.01
N LYS A 42 -9.53 -19.19 -4.90
CA LYS A 42 -8.98 -20.56 -4.82
C LYS A 42 -9.51 -21.38 -3.66
N LYS A 43 -9.96 -22.59 -4.03
CA LYS A 43 -10.47 -23.72 -3.23
C LYS A 43 -9.35 -24.53 -2.56
N ASN A 44 -9.68 -25.06 -1.40
CA ASN A 44 -9.28 -26.33 -0.73
C ASN A 44 -8.20 -26.32 0.36
N ILE A 45 -8.58 -27.00 1.44
CA ILE A 45 -7.90 -27.87 2.41
C ILE A 45 -7.33 -27.25 3.71
N GLN A 46 -7.42 -25.96 3.99
CA GLN A 46 -7.06 -25.46 5.34
C GLN A 46 -8.07 -24.45 5.90
N GLU A 47 -9.35 -24.71 5.65
CA GLU A 47 -10.42 -23.73 5.89
C GLU A 47 -10.57 -23.36 7.39
N LYS A 48 -10.36 -24.30 8.29
CA LYS A 48 -10.58 -24.10 9.74
C LYS A 48 -9.47 -23.26 10.39
N GLU A 49 -8.22 -23.56 10.11
CA GLU A 49 -7.09 -22.79 10.65
C GLU A 49 -7.02 -21.38 10.07
N GLU A 50 -7.30 -21.21 8.78
CA GLU A 50 -7.31 -19.90 8.14
C GLU A 50 -8.46 -19.04 8.64
N ASN A 51 -9.64 -19.62 8.87
CA ASN A 51 -10.77 -18.96 9.49
C ASN A 51 -10.39 -18.46 10.90
N GLN A 52 -9.69 -19.29 11.69
CA GLN A 52 -9.23 -18.90 13.02
C GLN A 52 -8.20 -17.76 12.95
N ARG A 53 -7.22 -17.86 12.06
CA ARG A 53 -6.20 -16.79 11.83
C ARG A 53 -6.85 -15.49 11.38
N PHE A 54 -7.85 -15.57 10.51
CA PHE A 54 -8.58 -14.39 10.06
C PHE A 54 -9.40 -13.78 11.20
N ASN A 55 -10.12 -14.59 11.96
CA ASN A 55 -10.90 -14.16 13.12
C ASN A 55 -9.99 -13.38 14.10
N ASN A 56 -8.88 -13.98 14.47
CA ASN A 56 -7.93 -13.37 15.41
C ASN A 56 -7.41 -12.03 14.87
N ALA A 57 -7.08 -11.98 13.58
CA ALA A 57 -6.61 -10.75 12.94
C ALA A 57 -7.71 -9.66 12.89
N PHE A 58 -8.94 -10.05 12.57
CA PHE A 58 -10.08 -9.13 12.52
C PHE A 58 -10.42 -8.56 13.92
N TYR A 59 -10.50 -9.41 14.94
CA TYR A 59 -10.70 -8.97 16.32
C TYR A 59 -9.58 -8.06 16.82
N TYR A 60 -8.34 -8.40 16.47
CA TYR A 60 -7.20 -7.53 16.78
C TYR A 60 -7.35 -6.14 16.15
N LEU A 61 -7.67 -6.07 14.85
CA LEU A 61 -7.86 -4.80 14.14
C LEU A 61 -9.01 -3.98 14.72
N ARG A 62 -10.12 -4.64 15.07
CA ARG A 62 -11.27 -4.00 15.74
C ARG A 62 -10.88 -3.45 17.11
N ARG A 63 -10.23 -4.26 17.95
CA ARG A 63 -9.81 -3.86 19.29
C ARG A 63 -8.81 -2.69 19.27
N LYS A 64 -7.96 -2.63 18.24
CA LYS A 64 -7.01 -1.54 18.02
C LYS A 64 -7.66 -0.28 17.40
N GLY A 65 -8.96 -0.30 17.13
CA GLY A 65 -9.67 0.84 16.55
C GLY A 65 -9.30 1.12 15.09
N TYR A 66 -8.81 0.14 14.34
CA TYR A 66 -8.46 0.29 12.93
C TYR A 66 -9.64 0.05 11.99
N LEU A 67 -10.72 -0.59 12.50
CA LEU A 67 -11.95 -0.86 11.75
C LEU A 67 -13.10 -0.02 12.30
N ASP A 68 -13.84 0.59 11.39
CA ASP A 68 -15.13 1.22 11.65
C ASP A 68 -16.22 0.26 11.15
N ILE A 69 -17.11 -0.15 12.06
CA ILE A 69 -18.18 -1.10 11.78
C ILE A 69 -19.51 -0.43 12.10
N ARG A 70 -20.29 -0.19 11.06
CA ARG A 70 -21.59 0.48 11.19
C ARG A 70 -22.70 -0.41 10.67
N LYS A 71 -23.82 -0.44 11.36
CA LYS A 71 -25.07 -1.03 10.89
C LYS A 71 -25.97 0.06 10.31
N LYS A 72 -26.44 -0.12 9.08
CA LYS A 72 -27.41 0.76 8.47
C LYS A 72 -28.54 -0.10 7.86
N GLY A 73 -29.69 -0.09 8.51
CA GLY A 73 -30.80 -0.96 8.16
C GLY A 73 -30.43 -2.45 8.28
N LYS A 74 -30.64 -3.19 7.20
CA LYS A 74 -30.30 -4.63 7.09
C LYS A 74 -28.88 -4.88 6.58
N GLN A 75 -28.01 -3.88 6.61
CA GLN A 75 -26.64 -4.00 6.10
C GLN A 75 -25.63 -3.59 7.15
N ILE A 76 -24.47 -4.22 7.10
CA ILE A 76 -23.30 -3.89 7.91
C ILE A 76 -22.20 -3.41 6.99
N TYR A 77 -21.65 -2.27 7.34
CA TYR A 77 -20.58 -1.60 6.64
C TYR A 77 -19.30 -1.72 7.45
N ILE A 78 -18.23 -2.18 6.81
CA ILE A 78 -16.89 -2.26 7.41
C ILE A 78 -15.95 -1.41 6.56
N SER A 79 -15.32 -0.45 7.20
CA SER A 79 -14.33 0.41 6.58
C SER A 79 -13.15 0.63 7.52
N LEU A 80 -12.09 1.27 7.02
CA LEU A 80 -10.95 1.66 7.86
C LEU A 80 -11.22 3.00 8.55
N THR A 81 -10.89 3.08 9.82
CA THR A 81 -10.76 4.36 10.54
C THR A 81 -9.61 5.18 9.96
N LYS A 82 -9.42 6.41 10.42
CA LYS A 82 -8.25 7.24 10.05
C LYS A 82 -6.94 6.53 10.43
N GLU A 83 -6.88 5.95 11.61
CA GLU A 83 -5.74 5.17 12.12
C GLU A 83 -5.55 3.88 11.34
N GLY A 84 -6.65 3.20 10.99
CA GLY A 84 -6.62 2.03 10.12
C GLY A 84 -6.04 2.32 8.74
N ARG A 85 -6.45 3.42 8.11
CA ARG A 85 -5.88 3.89 6.83
C ARG A 85 -4.39 4.20 6.94
N LYS A 86 -3.99 4.91 8.00
CA LYS A 86 -2.57 5.19 8.28
C LYS A 86 -1.76 3.90 8.43
N LYS A 87 -2.30 2.92 9.16
CA LYS A 87 -1.66 1.60 9.35
C LYS A 87 -1.56 0.81 8.04
N ALA A 88 -2.63 0.80 7.23
CA ALA A 88 -2.64 0.15 5.91
C ALA A 88 -1.61 0.80 4.97
N GLY A 89 -1.53 2.13 4.95
CA GLY A 89 -0.54 2.88 4.18
C GLY A 89 0.89 2.50 4.58
N LYS A 90 1.19 2.42 5.88
CA LYS A 90 2.50 1.98 6.36
C LYS A 90 2.85 0.58 5.83
N TYR A 91 1.96 -0.40 5.95
CA TYR A 91 2.21 -1.74 5.42
C TYR A 91 2.38 -1.77 3.90
N SER A 92 1.68 -0.91 3.18
CA SER A 92 1.82 -0.80 1.72
C SER A 92 3.18 -0.25 1.34
N VAL A 93 3.68 0.74 2.07
CA VAL A 93 5.00 1.34 1.85
C VAL A 93 6.13 0.40 2.28
N ASP A 94 6.00 -0.27 3.43
CA ASP A 94 7.03 -1.19 3.93
C ASP A 94 7.32 -2.35 2.96
N ASN A 95 6.29 -2.80 2.20
CA ASN A 95 6.41 -3.89 1.23
C ASN A 95 6.25 -3.41 -0.22
N LEU A 96 6.65 -2.17 -0.48
CA LEU A 96 6.59 -1.60 -1.81
C LEU A 96 7.74 -2.13 -2.65
N GLU A 97 7.42 -2.63 -3.83
CA GLU A 97 8.37 -3.15 -4.80
C GLU A 97 8.03 -2.65 -6.19
N ILE A 98 9.03 -2.29 -6.97
CA ILE A 98 8.87 -1.90 -8.36
C ILE A 98 9.10 -3.13 -9.24
N LYS A 99 8.11 -3.45 -10.07
CA LYS A 99 8.23 -4.55 -11.02
C LYS A 99 9.26 -4.19 -12.09
N LYS A 100 10.24 -5.06 -12.28
CA LYS A 100 11.21 -4.96 -13.37
C LYS A 100 10.66 -5.68 -14.60
N PRO A 101 10.37 -4.97 -15.70
CA PRO A 101 9.96 -5.61 -16.95
C PRO A 101 11.14 -6.36 -17.57
N LYS A 102 10.87 -7.34 -18.45
CA LYS A 102 11.91 -8.06 -19.18
C LYS A 102 12.68 -7.19 -20.17
N ILE A 103 12.03 -6.18 -20.69
CA ILE A 103 12.60 -5.24 -21.67
C ILE A 103 12.48 -3.84 -21.11
N TRP A 104 13.60 -3.11 -21.09
CA TRP A 104 13.62 -1.70 -20.72
C TRP A 104 13.10 -0.84 -21.87
N ASP A 105 12.26 0.15 -21.57
CA ASP A 105 11.64 1.05 -22.55
C ASP A 105 12.53 2.25 -22.92
N LYS A 106 13.81 2.23 -22.56
CA LYS A 106 14.82 3.26 -22.78
C LYS A 106 14.50 4.64 -22.16
N LYS A 107 13.54 4.68 -21.23
CA LYS A 107 13.18 5.91 -20.53
C LYS A 107 13.62 5.85 -19.07
N TRP A 108 14.30 6.88 -18.64
CA TRP A 108 14.65 7.11 -17.25
C TRP A 108 13.48 7.73 -16.49
N ARG A 109 13.31 7.37 -15.24
CA ARG A 109 12.35 7.99 -14.29
C ARG A 109 13.14 8.79 -13.29
N ILE A 110 12.98 10.10 -13.37
CA ILE A 110 13.68 11.06 -12.53
C ILE A 110 12.70 11.57 -11.49
N VAL A 111 13.00 11.32 -10.22
CA VAL A 111 12.26 11.83 -9.07
C VAL A 111 12.97 13.07 -8.56
N VAL A 112 12.27 14.18 -8.60
CA VAL A 112 12.73 15.47 -8.07
C VAL A 112 11.84 15.87 -6.92
N PHE A 113 12.42 16.20 -5.77
CA PHE A 113 11.62 16.60 -4.61
C PHE A 113 12.27 17.76 -3.84
N ASP A 114 11.41 18.60 -3.30
CA ASP A 114 11.76 19.68 -2.39
C ASP A 114 10.92 19.55 -1.11
N ILE A 115 11.48 18.88 -0.11
CA ILE A 115 10.84 18.68 1.21
C ILE A 115 11.49 19.65 2.18
N PRO A 116 10.72 20.58 2.78
CA PRO A 116 11.24 21.64 3.64
C PRO A 116 12.13 21.12 4.78
N ASN A 117 13.11 21.92 5.18
CA ASN A 117 14.07 21.58 6.24
C ASN A 117 13.43 21.31 7.60
N LEU A 118 12.31 21.96 7.92
CA LEU A 118 11.53 21.72 9.14
C LEU A 118 11.03 20.27 9.27
N THR A 119 11.04 19.51 8.18
CA THR A 119 10.64 18.11 8.14
C THR A 119 11.79 17.17 7.80
N LYS A 120 12.98 17.39 8.39
CA LYS A 120 14.22 16.62 8.15
C LYS A 120 13.97 15.10 8.25
N ILE A 121 13.27 14.65 9.31
CA ILE A 121 12.96 13.22 9.52
C ILE A 121 12.15 12.65 8.36
N LYS A 122 11.14 13.39 7.88
CA LYS A 122 10.30 13.01 6.73
C LYS A 122 11.13 12.90 5.46
N ARG A 123 12.03 13.86 5.23
CA ARG A 123 12.92 13.90 4.06
C ARG A 123 13.89 12.71 4.06
N GLU A 124 14.52 12.42 5.19
CA GLU A 124 15.45 11.29 5.29
C GLU A 124 14.72 9.94 5.17
N ALA A 125 13.53 9.81 5.74
CA ALA A 125 12.70 8.62 5.58
C ALA A 125 12.28 8.41 4.10
N PHE A 126 11.94 9.49 3.38
CA PHE A 126 11.64 9.44 1.95
C PHE A 126 12.85 9.01 1.12
N ARG A 127 14.04 9.59 1.38
CA ARG A 127 15.30 9.19 0.75
C ARG A 127 15.64 7.73 1.02
N GLY A 128 15.51 7.29 2.27
CA GLY A 128 15.70 5.90 2.65
C GLY A 128 14.83 4.96 1.85
N LYS A 129 13.55 5.33 1.65
CA LYS A 129 12.62 4.52 0.87
C LYS A 129 12.95 4.48 -0.63
N LEU A 130 13.39 5.59 -1.23
CA LEU A 130 13.88 5.59 -2.61
C LEU A 130 15.10 4.67 -2.77
N LYS A 131 16.02 4.69 -1.81
CA LYS A 131 17.19 3.81 -1.79
C LYS A 131 16.79 2.33 -1.70
N GLU A 132 15.85 1.98 -0.80
CA GLU A 132 15.31 0.61 -0.67
C GLU A 132 14.65 0.11 -1.97
N LEU A 133 13.99 1.00 -2.71
CA LEU A 133 13.37 0.70 -4.00
C LEU A 133 14.38 0.57 -5.15
N GLY A 134 15.65 0.83 -4.88
CA GLY A 134 16.72 0.70 -5.84
C GLY A 134 16.98 1.93 -6.71
N PHE A 135 16.45 3.10 -6.34
CA PHE A 135 16.78 4.35 -7.02
C PHE A 135 18.26 4.71 -6.78
N TYR A 136 18.90 5.23 -7.83
CA TYR A 136 20.22 5.81 -7.74
C TYR A 136 20.14 7.31 -7.48
N LYS A 137 20.97 7.80 -6.58
CA LYS A 137 20.99 9.20 -6.18
C LYS A 137 21.90 10.00 -7.10
N LEU A 138 21.34 10.87 -7.91
CA LEU A 138 22.11 11.82 -8.72
C LEU A 138 22.52 13.06 -7.90
N GLN A 139 21.58 13.63 -7.14
CA GLN A 139 21.79 14.75 -6.25
C GLN A 139 20.96 14.59 -4.98
N GLN A 140 21.10 15.51 -4.02
CA GLN A 140 20.40 15.43 -2.73
C GLN A 140 18.87 15.24 -2.86
N SER A 141 18.27 15.85 -3.88
CA SER A 141 16.84 15.84 -4.13
C SER A 141 16.46 15.34 -5.53
N VAL A 142 17.43 14.68 -6.22
CA VAL A 142 17.25 14.14 -7.57
C VAL A 142 17.69 12.68 -7.59
N TRP A 143 16.76 11.80 -7.89
CA TRP A 143 16.97 10.35 -7.90
C TRP A 143 16.47 9.78 -9.22
N ILE A 144 17.10 8.70 -9.69
CA ILE A 144 16.79 8.10 -10.99
C ILE A 144 16.55 6.59 -10.88
N TYR A 145 15.67 6.10 -11.74
CA TYR A 145 15.35 4.68 -11.86
C TYR A 145 15.00 4.33 -13.32
N PRO A 146 15.34 3.13 -13.82
CA PRO A 146 15.11 2.81 -15.24
C PRO A 146 13.68 2.37 -15.57
N TYR A 147 12.93 1.85 -14.61
CA TYR A 147 11.63 1.25 -14.89
C TYR A 147 10.45 2.12 -14.42
N ASP A 148 9.25 1.86 -15.00
CA ASP A 148 8.05 2.59 -14.59
C ASP A 148 7.73 2.37 -13.12
N CYS A 149 7.65 3.47 -12.39
CA CYS A 149 7.42 3.52 -10.96
C CYS A 149 6.35 4.54 -10.55
N ARG A 150 5.50 4.96 -11.50
CA ARG A 150 4.48 6.00 -11.26
C ARG A 150 3.55 5.66 -10.10
N LYS A 151 3.10 4.41 -10.03
CA LYS A 151 2.20 3.94 -8.95
C LYS A 151 2.88 3.97 -7.60
N GLU A 152 4.12 3.54 -7.55
CA GLU A 152 4.93 3.47 -6.33
C GLU A 152 5.27 4.87 -5.82
N ILE A 153 5.68 5.78 -6.70
CA ILE A 153 5.95 7.18 -6.34
C ILE A 153 4.68 7.89 -5.90
N GLU A 154 3.54 7.66 -6.55
CA GLU A 154 2.27 8.23 -6.12
C GLU A 154 1.84 7.71 -4.73
N LEU A 155 2.05 6.43 -4.43
CA LEU A 155 1.80 5.85 -3.11
C LEU A 155 2.71 6.48 -2.05
N LEU A 156 4.00 6.67 -2.36
CA LEU A 156 4.94 7.38 -1.48
C LEU A 156 4.53 8.84 -1.26
N ARG A 157 4.11 9.54 -2.33
CA ARG A 157 3.63 10.91 -2.25
C ARG A 157 2.47 11.04 -1.26
N GLN A 158 1.48 10.16 -1.37
CA GLN A 158 0.32 10.13 -0.47
C GLN A 158 0.72 9.76 0.96
N PHE A 159 1.55 8.74 1.15
CA PHE A 159 1.98 8.30 2.47
C PHE A 159 2.77 9.38 3.24
N PHE A 160 3.69 10.04 2.54
CA PHE A 160 4.47 11.12 3.11
C PHE A 160 3.72 12.46 3.11
N GLY A 161 2.51 12.54 2.57
CA GLY A 161 1.72 13.76 2.49
C GLY A 161 2.48 14.87 1.73
N LEU A 162 3.08 14.52 0.59
CA LEU A 162 3.76 15.46 -0.30
C LEU A 162 2.77 15.96 -1.35
N ASN A 163 2.81 17.25 -1.63
CA ASN A 163 2.00 17.85 -2.70
C ASN A 163 2.73 17.75 -4.05
N GLN A 164 2.05 18.14 -5.15
CA GLN A 164 2.62 18.09 -6.50
C GLN A 164 3.78 19.08 -6.73
N LYS A 165 3.89 20.14 -5.91
CA LYS A 165 5.02 21.08 -5.99
C LYS A 165 6.25 20.50 -5.29
N GLU A 166 6.05 19.73 -4.22
CA GLU A 166 7.11 19.11 -3.42
C GLU A 166 7.70 17.84 -4.03
N LEU A 167 6.96 17.15 -4.91
CA LEU A 167 7.42 15.91 -5.56
C LEU A 167 6.98 15.87 -7.02
N LYS A 168 7.94 15.72 -7.91
CA LYS A 168 7.72 15.55 -9.35
C LYS A 168 8.37 14.26 -9.83
N LEU A 169 7.72 13.58 -10.75
CA LEU A 169 8.26 12.46 -11.50
C LEU A 169 8.29 12.83 -12.98
N VAL A 170 9.47 12.78 -13.56
CA VAL A 170 9.70 13.05 -14.99
C VAL A 170 10.16 11.75 -15.64
N ALA A 171 9.65 11.44 -16.83
CA ALA A 171 10.12 10.34 -17.66
C ALA A 171 10.73 10.90 -18.95
N GLY A 172 11.94 10.46 -19.29
CA GLY A 172 12.64 10.95 -20.48
C GLY A 172 13.93 10.20 -20.75
N GLU A 173 14.59 10.60 -21.80
CA GLU A 173 15.91 10.11 -22.19
C GLU A 173 16.99 11.00 -21.57
N ILE A 174 18.18 10.44 -21.35
CA ILE A 174 19.35 11.15 -20.85
C ILE A 174 20.47 10.93 -21.86
N GLU A 175 21.06 11.98 -22.32
CA GLU A 175 22.26 11.90 -23.17
C GLU A 175 23.45 11.36 -22.36
N LYS A 176 24.28 10.54 -23.02
CA LYS A 176 25.50 9.96 -22.43
C LYS A 176 25.24 9.19 -21.13
N ASP A 177 24.21 8.32 -21.15
CA ASP A 177 23.75 7.56 -20.00
C ASP A 177 24.52 6.23 -19.74
N ALA A 178 25.67 6.02 -20.38
CA ALA A 178 26.45 4.78 -20.31
C ALA A 178 26.76 4.37 -18.86
N SER A 179 27.19 5.30 -18.02
CA SER A 179 27.48 5.05 -16.61
C SER A 179 26.24 4.65 -15.82
N LEU A 180 25.08 5.22 -16.15
CA LEU A 180 23.81 4.84 -15.51
C LEU A 180 23.36 3.44 -15.94
N ARG A 181 23.53 3.08 -17.21
CA ARG A 181 23.25 1.72 -17.70
C ARG A 181 24.12 0.68 -17.00
N GLU A 182 25.39 0.97 -16.79
CA GLU A 182 26.29 0.10 -16.04
C GLU A 182 25.82 -0.11 -14.59
N ILE A 183 25.44 0.97 -13.89
CA ILE A 183 24.92 0.91 -12.51
C ILE A 183 23.68 0.01 -12.41
N PHE A 184 22.77 0.07 -13.39
CA PHE A 184 21.53 -0.68 -13.40
C PHE A 184 21.62 -2.02 -14.16
N LYS A 185 22.77 -2.33 -14.78
CA LYS A 185 23.02 -3.53 -15.58
C LYS A 185 22.01 -3.67 -16.73
N LEU A 186 21.86 -2.59 -17.52
CA LEU A 186 20.94 -2.47 -18.67
C LEU A 186 21.67 -2.70 -19.99
#